data_9e5281820912f76f9f5f7de44c939eae
#
_entry.id   9e5281820912f76f9f5f7de44c939eae
#
_cell.length_a   1.000
_cell.length_b   1.000
_cell.length_c   1.000
_cell.angle_alpha   90.00
_cell.angle_beta   90.00
_cell.angle_gamma   90.00
#
_symmetry.space_group_name_H-M   'P 1'
#
loop_
_entity.id
_entity.type
_entity.pdbx_description
1 polymer ?
#
loop_
_entity_poly.entity_id
_entity_poly.type
_entity_poly.pdbx_seq_one_letter_code
_entity_poly.pdbx_strand_id
1 'polypeptide(L)'
;MMARFGIMTTPKIIAYLNPMCPWTRGVVLFLQSHNFEFDYRDVIGDADAYGEMVTKSGQHSSPCVEIDGHMLTDVGGDEVEVWMRQNGHI
;
A
#
# COMPACT_ATOMS: atom_id res chain seq x y z
N MET A 1 14.54 -1.90 26.27
CA MET A 1 14.45 -1.94 25.71
C MET A 1 14.36 -1.74 25.03
N MET A 2 14.55 -1.92 25.07
CA MET A 2 14.46 -1.96 24.32
C MET A 2 14.26 -1.93 23.54
N ALA A 3 14.33 -2.11 23.56
CA ALA A 3 14.08 -2.29 22.68
C ALA A 3 13.72 -1.96 21.93
N ARG A 4 13.48 -2.18 22.24
CA ARG A 4 13.13 -1.97 21.49
C ARG A 4 13.25 -1.66 20.55
N PHE A 5 13.67 -1.89 20.00
CA PHE A 5 14.06 -1.63 19.05
C PHE A 5 13.66 -2.09 17.82
N GLY A 6 13.88 -3.17 17.36
CA GLY A 6 13.35 -3.81 16.21
C GLY A 6 12.00 -3.30 15.88
N ILE A 7 11.40 -2.91 16.87
CA ILE A 7 10.13 -2.24 16.75
C ILE A 7 10.20 -1.00 15.91
N MET A 8 11.40 -0.54 15.63
CA MET A 8 11.60 0.63 14.79
C MET A 8 11.64 0.28 13.31
N THR A 9 11.39 -0.97 12.99
CA THR A 9 11.36 -1.39 11.60
C THR A 9 10.10 -0.83 10.94
N THR A 10 10.31 -0.03 9.89
CA THR A 10 9.18 0.46 9.10
C THR A 10 8.78 -0.60 8.09
N PRO A 11 7.49 -0.75 7.82
CA PRO A 11 7.08 -1.71 6.81
C PRO A 11 7.51 -1.25 5.42
N LYS A 12 7.78 -2.21 4.55
CA LYS A 12 8.03 -1.90 3.14
C LYS A 12 6.69 -1.88 2.42
N ILE A 13 6.35 -0.73 1.85
CA ILE A 13 5.05 -0.53 1.25
C ILE A 13 5.20 -0.16 -0.21
N ILE A 14 4.49 -0.87 -1.08
CA ILE A 14 4.39 -0.54 -2.50
C ILE A 14 2.92 -0.34 -2.80
N ALA A 15 2.57 0.84 -3.30
CA ALA A 15 1.17 1.17 -3.59
C ALA A 15 1.00 1.29 -5.11
N TYR A 16 0.17 0.41 -5.67
CA TYR A 16 -0.15 0.39 -7.10
C TYR A 16 -1.44 1.19 -7.29
N LEU A 17 -1.31 2.35 -7.89
CA LEU A 17 -2.36 3.37 -7.83
C LEU A 17 -2.70 3.90 -9.21
N ASN A 18 -3.98 4.20 -9.39
CA ASN A 18 -4.47 4.91 -10.56
C ASN A 18 -4.67 6.37 -10.14
N PRO A 19 -3.88 7.32 -10.69
CA PRO A 19 -3.98 8.73 -10.27
C PRO A 19 -5.36 9.34 -10.48
N MET A 20 -6.15 8.78 -11.38
CA MET A 20 -7.48 9.30 -11.71
C MET A 20 -8.58 8.71 -10.82
N CYS A 21 -8.26 7.74 -9.98
CA CYS A 21 -9.24 7.06 -9.15
C CYS A 21 -9.39 7.76 -7.80
N PRO A 22 -10.62 8.08 -7.36
CA PRO A 22 -10.80 8.73 -6.05
C PRO A 22 -10.26 7.90 -4.88
N TRP A 23 -10.28 6.58 -4.98
CA TRP A 23 -9.80 5.70 -3.92
C TRP A 23 -8.29 5.82 -3.70
N THR A 24 -7.55 6.18 -4.77
CA THR A 24 -6.11 6.43 -4.67
C THR A 24 -5.80 7.52 -3.65
N ARG A 25 -6.57 8.60 -3.68
CA ARG A 25 -6.35 9.71 -2.76
C ARG A 25 -6.48 9.27 -1.31
N GLY A 26 -7.47 8.42 -1.02
CA GLY A 26 -7.66 7.91 0.34
C GLY A 26 -6.49 7.09 0.82
N VAL A 27 -5.93 6.24 -0.06
CA VAL A 27 -4.75 5.44 0.29
C VAL A 27 -3.56 6.35 0.58
N VAL A 28 -3.29 7.30 -0.31
CA VAL A 28 -2.15 8.22 -0.16
C VAL A 28 -2.30 9.04 1.12
N LEU A 29 -3.47 9.61 1.36
CA LEU A 29 -3.69 10.43 2.54
C LEU A 29 -3.50 9.61 3.83
N PHE A 30 -4.00 8.38 3.85
CA PHE A 30 -3.82 7.54 5.02
C PHE A 30 -2.34 7.27 5.28
N LEU A 31 -1.60 6.84 4.25
CA LEU A 31 -0.18 6.52 4.42
C LEU A 31 0.62 7.74 4.85
N GLN A 32 0.35 8.89 4.25
CA GLN A 32 1.04 10.12 4.60
C GLN A 32 0.71 10.59 6.01
N SER A 33 -0.54 10.48 6.42
CA SER A 33 -0.95 10.94 7.75
C SER A 33 -0.31 10.14 8.88
N HIS A 34 0.08 8.91 8.60
CA HIS A 34 0.79 8.07 9.56
C HIS A 34 2.30 8.06 9.34
N ASN A 35 2.79 8.93 8.47
CA ASN A 35 4.22 9.07 8.17
C ASN A 35 4.85 7.80 7.62
N PHE A 36 4.07 6.99 6.92
CA PHE A 36 4.62 5.82 6.23
C PHE A 36 5.24 6.24 4.91
N GLU A 37 6.47 5.78 4.67
CA GLU A 37 7.07 5.89 3.36
C GLU A 37 6.57 4.75 2.49
N PHE A 38 6.34 5.05 1.21
CA PHE A 38 5.84 4.04 0.29
C PHE A 38 6.30 4.35 -1.13
N ASP A 39 6.39 3.29 -1.93
CA ASP A 39 6.72 3.38 -3.34
C ASP A 39 5.42 3.54 -4.11
N TYR A 40 5.26 4.68 -4.76
CA TYR A 40 4.06 4.99 -5.55
C TYR A 40 4.26 4.45 -6.97
N ARG A 41 3.45 3.48 -7.36
CA ARG A 41 3.52 2.90 -8.69
C ARG A 41 2.27 3.29 -9.46
N ASP A 42 2.45 4.08 -10.53
CA ASP A 42 1.37 4.58 -11.37
C ASP A 42 1.01 3.49 -12.40
N VAL A 43 -0.13 2.83 -12.20
CA VAL A 43 -0.52 1.71 -13.06
C VAL A 43 -1.16 2.17 -14.37
N ILE A 44 -1.40 3.47 -14.52
CA ILE A 44 -1.92 4.02 -15.79
C ILE A 44 -0.79 4.52 -16.65
N GLY A 45 0.14 5.26 -16.06
CA GLY A 45 1.24 5.87 -16.81
C GLY A 45 2.42 4.94 -17.02
N ASP A 46 2.48 3.81 -16.31
CA ASP A 46 3.62 2.90 -16.36
C ASP A 46 3.12 1.48 -16.58
N ALA A 47 3.31 0.97 -17.81
CA ALA A 47 2.85 -0.37 -18.16
C ALA A 47 3.53 -1.46 -17.33
N ASP A 48 4.79 -1.25 -16.94
CA ASP A 48 5.49 -2.21 -16.09
C ASP A 48 4.88 -2.28 -14.72
N ALA A 49 4.48 -1.14 -14.16
CA ALA A 49 3.81 -1.10 -12.85
C ALA A 49 2.46 -1.83 -12.92
N TYR A 50 1.71 -1.61 -14.01
CA TYR A 50 0.44 -2.31 -14.19
C TYR A 50 0.65 -3.83 -14.25
N GLY A 51 1.61 -4.28 -15.07
CA GLY A 51 1.92 -5.70 -15.18
C GLY A 51 2.36 -6.32 -13.88
N GLU A 52 3.15 -5.60 -13.11
CA GLU A 52 3.59 -6.05 -11.80
C GLU A 52 2.41 -6.22 -10.85
N MET A 53 1.49 -5.25 -10.84
CA MET A 53 0.29 -5.33 -10.01
C MET A 53 -0.55 -6.56 -10.38
N VAL A 54 -0.79 -6.77 -11.68
CA VAL A 54 -1.60 -7.88 -12.15
C VAL A 54 -0.95 -9.22 -11.75
N THR A 55 0.35 -9.33 -11.96
CA THR A 55 1.09 -10.55 -11.64
C THR A 55 1.03 -10.87 -10.15
N LYS A 56 1.24 -9.86 -9.31
CA LYS A 56 1.30 -10.06 -7.86
C LYS A 56 -0.07 -10.23 -7.22
N SER A 57 -1.08 -9.52 -7.74
CA SER A 57 -2.41 -9.53 -7.14
C SER A 57 -3.36 -10.54 -7.75
N GLY A 58 -3.06 -10.99 -8.97
CA GLY A 58 -3.91 -11.93 -9.68
C GLY A 58 -5.19 -11.31 -10.22
N GLN A 59 -5.27 -9.97 -10.27
CA GLN A 59 -6.46 -9.29 -10.77
C GLN A 59 -6.05 -7.91 -11.32
N HIS A 60 -7.00 -7.15 -11.85
CA HIS A 60 -6.71 -5.94 -12.62
C HIS A 60 -7.12 -4.64 -11.93
N SER A 61 -7.77 -4.70 -10.78
CA SER A 61 -8.31 -3.52 -10.12
C SER A 61 -7.27 -2.85 -9.23
N SER A 62 -7.31 -1.53 -9.15
CA SER A 62 -6.50 -0.74 -8.23
C SER A 62 -7.45 0.09 -7.35
N PRO A 63 -6.97 0.59 -6.19
CA PRO A 63 -5.61 0.48 -5.66
C PRO A 63 -5.29 -0.91 -5.12
N CYS A 64 -4.02 -1.28 -5.25
CA CYS A 64 -3.48 -2.45 -4.55
C CYS A 64 -2.31 -1.97 -3.71
N VAL A 65 -2.18 -2.49 -2.49
CA VAL A 65 -1.12 -2.07 -1.58
C VAL A 65 -0.43 -3.30 -1.03
N GLU A 66 0.87 -3.40 -1.29
CA GLU A 66 1.68 -4.49 -0.78
C GLU A 66 2.43 -4.01 0.45
N ILE A 67 2.26 -4.72 1.57
CA ILE A 67 2.89 -4.36 2.84
C ILE A 67 3.67 -5.56 3.33
N ASP A 68 5.00 -5.41 3.35
CA ASP A 68 5.92 -6.47 3.75
C ASP A 68 5.63 -7.79 3.02
N GLY A 69 5.34 -7.69 1.73
CA GLY A 69 5.08 -8.85 0.89
C GLY A 69 3.65 -9.32 0.88
N HIS A 70 2.78 -8.76 1.72
CA HIS A 70 1.36 -9.12 1.73
C HIS A 70 0.58 -8.16 0.83
N MET A 71 -0.13 -8.70 -0.14
CA MET A 71 -0.84 -7.88 -1.13
C MET A 71 -2.29 -7.69 -0.73
N LEU A 72 -2.67 -6.42 -0.57
CA LEU A 72 -4.08 -6.02 -0.40
C LEU A 72 -4.60 -5.60 -1.76
N THR A 73 -5.66 -6.26 -2.23
CA THR A 73 -6.17 -6.04 -3.58
C THR A 73 -7.45 -5.24 -3.55
N ASP A 74 -7.53 -4.26 -4.46
CA ASP A 74 -8.74 -3.46 -4.66
C ASP A 74 -9.21 -2.84 -3.34
N VAL A 75 -8.32 -2.09 -2.68
CA VAL A 75 -8.58 -1.52 -1.36
C VAL A 75 -8.53 -0.01 -1.39
N GLY A 76 -9.32 0.62 -0.51
CA GLY A 76 -9.21 2.04 -0.21
C GLY A 76 -8.41 2.26 1.07
N GLY A 77 -8.26 3.53 1.45
CA GLY A 77 -7.50 3.88 2.66
C GLY A 77 -8.05 3.24 3.92
N ASP A 78 -9.37 3.14 4.02
CA ASP A 78 -10.00 2.56 5.21
C ASP A 78 -9.64 1.09 5.37
N GLU A 79 -9.64 0.35 4.27
CA GLU A 79 -9.30 -1.08 4.32
C GLU A 79 -7.83 -1.28 4.63
N VAL A 80 -6.97 -0.44 4.09
CA VAL A 80 -5.54 -0.48 4.41
C VAL A 80 -5.35 -0.23 5.91
N GLU A 81 -6.04 0.77 6.43
CA GLU A 81 -5.95 1.09 7.87
C GLU A 81 -6.36 -0.09 8.74
N VAL A 82 -7.49 -0.72 8.41
CA VAL A 82 -7.99 -1.85 9.18
C VAL A 82 -6.96 -2.98 9.19
N TRP A 83 -6.41 -3.30 8.02
CA TRP A 83 -5.43 -4.38 7.92
C TRP A 83 -4.16 -4.06 8.73
N MET A 84 -3.67 -2.83 8.62
CA MET A 84 -2.45 -2.44 9.34
C MET A 84 -2.66 -2.45 10.86
N ARG A 85 -3.86 -2.06 11.29
CA ARG A 85 -4.17 -2.09 12.72
C ARG A 85 -4.26 -3.52 13.23
N GLN A 86 -4.87 -4.41 12.46
CA GLN A 86 -4.99 -5.83 12.83
C GLN A 86 -3.64 -6.53 12.85
N ASN A 87 -2.67 -6.02 12.11
CA ASN A 87 -1.36 -6.66 11.97
C ASN A 87 -0.25 -5.90 12.71
N GLY A 88 -0.61 -4.98 13.58
CA GLY A 88 0.33 -4.37 14.49
C GLY A 88 1.20 -3.27 13.89
N HIS A 89 0.84 -2.73 12.73
CA HIS A 89 1.60 -1.64 12.14
C HIS A 89 1.20 -0.28 12.71
N ILE A 90 -0.02 -0.19 13.21
CA ILE A 90 -0.49 1.03 13.89
C ILE A 90 -1.36 0.67 15.09
#